data_dbd93dd6f7e3ee6a9db0da896b593d99
#
_entry.id   dbd93dd6f7e3ee6a9db0da896b593d99
#
_cell.length_a   1.000
_cell.length_b   1.000
_cell.length_c   1.000
_cell.angle_alpha   90.00
_cell.angle_beta   90.00
_cell.angle_gamma   90.00
#
_symmetry.space_group_name_H-M   'P 1'
#
loop_
_entity.id
_entity.type
_entity.pdbx_description
1 polymer ?
#
loop_
_entity_poly.entity_id
_entity_poly.type
_entity_poly.pdbx_seq_one_letter_code
_entity_poly.pdbx_strand_id
1 'polypeptide(L)'
;MTLPARTEVVVVGGGVMGTSIAFHLAEAGVEVLLLERDALGSGSTSRAAGGVRAQFSDELNIAIALRSLEAFDRFHDRPGCEIDLHKTGYLFLLDREEDVRVFERSVALQNEHGVPSRLVDPAEAKRLSPLAGVDGVIAATFCPIDGHASPESVVLGYAAGARSHGAVVEPGCGLTGSRSTAERSARC
;
A
#
# COMPACT_ATOMS: atom_id res chain seq x y z
N MET A 1 -29.72 -1.75 -2.79
CA MET A 1 -29.15 -3.11 -2.95
C MET A 1 -29.40 -3.87 -1.66
N THR A 2 -29.71 -5.16 -1.72
CA THR A 2 -29.95 -5.97 -0.50
C THR A 2 -28.64 -6.68 -0.16
N LEU A 3 -28.16 -6.53 1.07
CA LEU A 3 -26.98 -7.24 1.54
C LEU A 3 -27.24 -8.75 1.52
N PRO A 4 -26.21 -9.59 1.24
CA PRO A 4 -26.35 -11.04 1.33
C PRO A 4 -26.66 -11.44 2.76
N ALA A 5 -27.57 -12.41 2.94
CA ALA A 5 -27.97 -12.91 4.26
C ALA A 5 -26.84 -13.70 4.96
N ARG A 6 -25.84 -14.18 4.19
CA ARG A 6 -24.68 -14.95 4.66
C ARG A 6 -23.49 -14.63 3.76
N THR A 7 -22.30 -14.69 4.33
CA THR A 7 -21.00 -14.62 3.64
C THR A 7 -19.97 -15.32 4.50
N GLU A 8 -18.88 -15.78 3.90
CA GLU A 8 -17.76 -16.41 4.64
C GLU A 8 -16.91 -15.37 5.37
N VAL A 9 -16.65 -14.23 4.70
CA VAL A 9 -15.79 -13.16 5.24
C VAL A 9 -16.44 -11.80 5.06
N VAL A 10 -16.44 -11.01 6.14
CA VAL A 10 -16.82 -9.60 6.10
C VAL A 10 -15.54 -8.76 6.26
N VAL A 11 -15.24 -7.92 5.28
CA VAL A 11 -14.17 -6.92 5.34
C VAL A 11 -14.78 -5.58 5.72
N VAL A 12 -14.29 -4.95 6.77
CA VAL A 12 -14.78 -3.65 7.26
C VAL A 12 -13.78 -2.56 6.95
N GLY A 13 -14.20 -1.60 6.12
CA GLY A 13 -13.40 -0.48 5.63
C GLY A 13 -13.01 -0.63 4.16
N GLY A 14 -13.38 0.34 3.35
CA GLY A 14 -13.16 0.40 1.89
C GLY A 14 -11.96 1.24 1.48
N GLY A 15 -10.92 1.33 2.33
CA GLY A 15 -9.61 1.90 1.97
C GLY A 15 -8.76 0.91 1.18
N VAL A 16 -7.51 1.29 0.85
CA VAL A 16 -6.58 0.45 0.07
C VAL A 16 -6.37 -0.94 0.68
N MET A 17 -6.26 -1.04 2.00
CA MET A 17 -6.09 -2.34 2.67
C MET A 17 -7.33 -3.22 2.53
N GLY A 18 -8.52 -2.68 2.81
CA GLY A 18 -9.75 -3.46 2.75
C GLY A 18 -10.10 -3.91 1.33
N THR A 19 -9.95 -3.04 0.34
CA THR A 19 -10.22 -3.39 -1.06
C THR A 19 -9.22 -4.41 -1.60
N SER A 20 -7.93 -4.30 -1.22
CA SER A 20 -6.90 -5.30 -1.55
C SER A 20 -7.21 -6.66 -0.91
N ILE A 21 -7.57 -6.69 0.38
CA ILE A 21 -7.95 -7.93 1.08
C ILE A 21 -9.17 -8.57 0.41
N ALA A 22 -10.21 -7.76 0.12
CA ALA A 22 -11.42 -8.25 -0.53
C ALA A 22 -11.13 -8.85 -1.92
N PHE A 23 -10.26 -8.20 -2.71
CA PHE A 23 -9.83 -8.71 -4.01
C PHE A 23 -9.13 -10.07 -3.88
N HIS A 24 -8.10 -10.16 -3.05
CA HIS A 24 -7.32 -11.40 -2.92
C HIS A 24 -8.13 -12.58 -2.35
N LEU A 25 -9.05 -12.31 -1.42
CA LEU A 25 -9.95 -13.34 -0.90
C LEU A 25 -10.96 -13.80 -1.97
N ALA A 26 -11.59 -12.86 -2.68
CA ALA A 26 -12.55 -13.20 -3.73
C ALA A 26 -11.89 -13.96 -4.90
N GLU A 27 -10.70 -13.55 -5.32
CA GLU A 27 -9.91 -14.26 -6.32
C GLU A 27 -9.56 -15.68 -5.87
N ALA A 28 -9.34 -15.91 -4.58
CA ALA A 28 -9.16 -17.24 -4.00
C ALA A 28 -10.46 -18.05 -3.85
N GLY A 29 -11.59 -17.53 -4.31
CA GLY A 29 -12.90 -18.21 -4.29
C GLY A 29 -13.66 -18.07 -2.97
N VAL A 30 -13.26 -17.18 -2.07
CA VAL A 30 -13.94 -16.91 -0.80
C VAL A 30 -15.13 -15.97 -1.04
N GLU A 31 -16.28 -16.25 -0.44
CA GLU A 31 -17.44 -15.35 -0.45
C GLU A 31 -17.18 -14.12 0.45
N VAL A 32 -16.98 -12.95 -0.17
CA VAL A 32 -16.60 -11.71 0.52
C VAL A 32 -17.68 -10.65 0.45
N LEU A 33 -17.96 -10.04 1.61
CA LEU A 33 -18.73 -8.81 1.74
C LEU A 33 -17.81 -7.71 2.30
N LEU A 34 -17.55 -6.66 1.52
CA LEU A 34 -16.85 -5.47 1.98
C LEU A 34 -17.88 -4.38 2.32
N LEU A 35 -17.81 -3.86 3.54
CA LEU A 35 -18.63 -2.75 4.03
C LEU A 35 -17.76 -1.51 4.23
N GLU A 36 -18.18 -0.39 3.65
CA GLU A 36 -17.59 0.92 3.86
C GLU A 36 -18.68 1.92 4.21
N ARG A 37 -18.53 2.64 5.33
CA ARG A 37 -19.57 3.58 5.80
C ARG A 37 -19.75 4.81 4.89
N ASP A 38 -18.66 5.23 4.23
CA ASP A 38 -18.61 6.40 3.36
C ASP A 38 -18.34 5.97 1.90
N ALA A 39 -17.71 6.80 1.10
CA ALA A 39 -17.19 6.41 -0.20
C ALA A 39 -15.90 5.59 -0.07
N LEU A 40 -15.62 4.71 -1.05
CA LEU A 40 -14.37 3.96 -1.10
C LEU A 40 -13.18 4.93 -1.11
N GLY A 41 -12.17 4.62 -0.31
CA GLY A 41 -10.94 5.42 -0.22
C GLY A 41 -11.07 6.74 0.54
N SER A 42 -12.24 7.13 1.03
CA SER A 42 -12.51 8.44 1.67
C SER A 42 -11.73 8.71 2.96
N GLY A 43 -11.16 7.69 3.59
CA GLY A 43 -10.42 7.79 4.84
C GLY A 43 -8.98 8.29 4.65
N SER A 44 -8.01 7.56 5.22
CA SER A 44 -6.57 7.89 5.10
C SER A 44 -6.04 7.75 3.67
N THR A 45 -6.65 6.92 2.85
CA THR A 45 -6.22 6.70 1.46
C THR A 45 -6.34 7.97 0.61
N SER A 46 -7.45 8.70 0.69
CA SER A 46 -7.62 9.97 -0.06
C SER A 46 -6.71 11.11 0.43
N ARG A 47 -6.09 10.95 1.59
CA ARG A 47 -5.15 11.91 2.18
C ARG A 47 -3.69 11.53 1.93
N ALA A 48 -3.44 10.40 1.28
CA ALA A 48 -2.09 9.94 0.96
C ALA A 48 -1.58 10.66 -0.29
N ALA A 49 -0.28 11.00 -0.28
CA ALA A 49 0.40 11.56 -1.46
C ALA A 49 0.69 10.51 -2.54
N GLY A 50 0.36 9.25 -2.30
CA GLY A 50 0.55 8.17 -3.27
C GLY A 50 1.97 7.63 -3.37
N GLY A 51 2.87 7.99 -2.46
CA GLY A 51 4.24 7.47 -2.46
C GLY A 51 4.28 5.95 -2.29
N VAL A 52 5.01 5.29 -3.19
CA VAL A 52 5.24 3.84 -3.21
C VAL A 52 6.74 3.62 -3.07
N ARG A 53 7.15 2.87 -2.04
CA ARG A 53 8.58 2.73 -1.75
C ARG A 53 8.93 1.41 -1.09
N ALA A 54 10.20 0.98 -1.27
CA ALA A 54 10.81 -0.15 -0.59
C ALA A 54 11.93 0.26 0.40
N GLN A 55 12.24 1.55 0.54
CA GLN A 55 13.22 2.06 1.46
C GLN A 55 12.72 2.00 2.91
N PHE A 56 12.83 0.81 3.54
CA PHE A 56 12.52 0.57 4.96
C PHE A 56 13.78 0.12 5.72
N SER A 57 13.72 0.14 7.05
CA SER A 57 14.83 -0.16 7.96
C SER A 57 14.71 -1.53 8.64
N ASP A 58 13.77 -2.37 8.21
CA ASP A 58 13.58 -3.72 8.71
C ASP A 58 13.15 -4.68 7.58
N GLU A 59 13.56 -5.94 7.73
CA GLU A 59 13.40 -6.99 6.73
C GLU A 59 11.94 -7.24 6.35
N LEU A 60 11.02 -7.25 7.34
CA LEU A 60 9.62 -7.55 7.10
C LEU A 60 8.96 -6.49 6.22
N ASN A 61 9.18 -5.20 6.53
CA ASN A 61 8.63 -4.11 5.73
C ASN A 61 9.26 -4.06 4.34
N ILE A 62 10.57 -4.36 4.20
CA ILE A 62 11.22 -4.48 2.89
C ILE A 62 10.56 -5.58 2.06
N ALA A 63 10.37 -6.78 2.64
CA ALA A 63 9.76 -7.92 1.95
C ALA A 63 8.31 -7.62 1.52
N ILE A 64 7.50 -7.00 2.40
CA ILE A 64 6.13 -6.59 2.09
C ILE A 64 6.11 -5.54 0.97
N ALA A 65 7.02 -4.56 1.02
CA ALA A 65 7.11 -3.51 0.02
C ALA A 65 7.50 -4.04 -1.36
N LEU A 66 8.49 -4.94 -1.44
CA LEU A 66 8.88 -5.58 -2.70
C LEU A 66 7.72 -6.35 -3.33
N ARG A 67 6.97 -7.12 -2.53
CA ARG A 67 5.76 -7.81 -3.02
C ARG A 67 4.68 -6.84 -3.48
N SER A 68 4.53 -5.71 -2.78
CA SER A 68 3.56 -4.67 -3.16
C SER A 68 3.97 -3.98 -4.47
N LEU A 69 5.26 -3.68 -4.64
CA LEU A 69 5.80 -3.13 -5.89
C LEU A 69 5.59 -4.09 -7.06
N GLU A 70 5.86 -5.41 -6.88
CA GLU A 70 5.58 -6.41 -7.90
C GLU A 70 4.10 -6.47 -8.28
N ALA A 71 3.20 -6.39 -7.29
CA ALA A 71 1.76 -6.37 -7.54
C ALA A 71 1.33 -5.10 -8.29
N PHE A 72 1.92 -3.96 -7.97
CA PHE A 72 1.63 -2.68 -8.66
C PHE A 72 2.18 -2.65 -10.07
N ASP A 73 3.34 -3.26 -10.35
CA ASP A 73 3.90 -3.41 -11.70
C ASP A 73 2.98 -4.20 -12.64
N ARG A 74 2.21 -5.13 -12.08
CA ARG A 74 1.26 -5.98 -12.81
C ARG A 74 -0.18 -5.55 -12.64
N PHE A 75 -0.44 -4.36 -12.11
CA PHE A 75 -1.79 -3.95 -11.73
C PHE A 75 -2.75 -3.88 -12.95
N HIS A 76 -2.23 -3.56 -14.14
CA HIS A 76 -2.98 -3.58 -15.39
C HIS A 76 -3.41 -4.99 -15.81
N ASP A 77 -2.62 -6.02 -15.47
CA ASP A 77 -2.99 -7.42 -15.71
C ASP A 77 -3.87 -7.99 -14.59
N ARG A 78 -3.57 -7.59 -13.35
CA ARG A 78 -4.22 -8.11 -12.14
C ARG A 78 -4.20 -7.03 -11.05
N PRO A 79 -5.34 -6.41 -10.74
CA PRO A 79 -6.75 -6.75 -11.05
C PRO A 79 -7.30 -6.26 -12.39
N GLY A 80 -6.50 -5.71 -13.30
CA GLY A 80 -6.94 -5.32 -14.63
C GLY A 80 -7.27 -3.83 -14.77
N CYS A 81 -6.58 -2.97 -14.06
CA CYS A 81 -6.78 -1.51 -14.06
C CYS A 81 -5.45 -0.76 -14.07
N GLU A 82 -5.46 0.46 -14.57
CA GLU A 82 -4.33 1.37 -14.49
C GLU A 82 -4.36 2.17 -13.18
N ILE A 83 -3.18 2.36 -12.57
CA ILE A 83 -3.03 3.07 -11.29
C ILE A 83 -2.14 4.30 -11.36
N ASP A 84 -1.76 4.71 -12.57
CA ASP A 84 -0.87 5.84 -12.79
C ASP A 84 0.45 5.68 -12.01
N LEU A 85 1.06 4.49 -12.13
CA LEU A 85 2.32 4.16 -11.46
C LEU A 85 3.50 4.78 -12.20
N HIS A 86 4.22 5.67 -11.53
CA HIS A 86 5.45 6.28 -12.03
C HIS A 86 6.63 5.94 -11.12
N LYS A 87 7.58 5.17 -11.63
CA LYS A 87 8.86 4.86 -10.96
C LYS A 87 9.87 5.97 -11.20
N THR A 88 9.67 7.09 -10.55
CA THR A 88 10.55 8.27 -10.64
C THR A 88 11.68 8.27 -9.62
N GLY A 89 11.72 7.24 -8.78
CA GLY A 89 12.58 7.14 -7.62
C GLY A 89 11.99 7.86 -6.40
N TYR A 90 12.63 7.64 -5.26
CA TYR A 90 12.31 8.30 -4.00
C TYR A 90 13.59 8.74 -3.31
N LEU A 91 13.60 10.00 -2.85
CA LEU A 91 14.75 10.66 -2.28
C LEU A 91 14.46 11.03 -0.82
N PHE A 92 15.32 10.63 0.11
CA PHE A 92 15.37 11.16 1.46
C PHE A 92 16.55 12.11 1.60
N LEU A 93 16.31 13.32 2.08
CA LEU A 93 17.32 14.31 2.36
C LEU A 93 17.70 14.26 3.83
N LEU A 94 18.99 14.23 4.15
CA LEU A 94 19.52 14.05 5.48
C LEU A 94 20.37 15.28 5.84
N ASP A 95 20.03 15.94 6.97
CA ASP A 95 20.69 17.14 7.44
C ASP A 95 21.45 16.92 8.75
N ARG A 96 21.47 15.69 9.30
CA ARG A 96 22.15 15.33 10.54
C ARG A 96 23.00 14.08 10.38
N GLU A 97 24.21 14.11 10.91
CA GLU A 97 25.17 13.00 10.87
C GLU A 97 24.63 11.71 11.52
N GLU A 98 23.80 11.84 12.55
CA GLU A 98 23.18 10.67 13.20
C GLU A 98 22.22 9.96 12.26
N ASP A 99 21.45 10.69 11.47
CA ASP A 99 20.52 10.13 10.48
C ASP A 99 21.29 9.47 9.33
N VAL A 100 22.39 10.07 8.87
CA VAL A 100 23.25 9.46 7.83
C VAL A 100 23.69 8.06 8.26
N ARG A 101 24.20 7.90 9.49
CA ARG A 101 24.62 6.58 10.01
C ARG A 101 23.47 5.56 10.13
N VAL A 102 22.24 6.03 10.41
CA VAL A 102 21.05 5.17 10.42
C VAL A 102 20.69 4.74 9.00
N PHE A 103 20.68 5.68 8.06
CA PHE A 103 20.35 5.38 6.67
C PHE A 103 21.42 4.56 5.95
N GLU A 104 22.70 4.69 6.29
CA GLU A 104 23.78 3.80 5.80
C GLU A 104 23.47 2.32 6.11
N ARG A 105 23.09 2.02 7.37
CA ARG A 105 22.71 0.67 7.76
C ARG A 105 21.44 0.20 7.04
N SER A 106 20.46 1.10 6.90
CA SER A 106 19.22 0.78 6.18
C SER A 106 19.46 0.49 4.71
N VAL A 107 20.32 1.26 4.03
CA VAL A 107 20.72 1.03 2.63
C VAL A 107 21.44 -0.31 2.48
N ALA A 108 22.35 -0.66 3.41
CA ALA A 108 23.02 -1.97 3.40
C ALA A 108 21.98 -3.11 3.48
N LEU A 109 21.08 -3.05 4.45
CA LEU A 109 19.99 -4.03 4.61
C LEU A 109 19.09 -4.11 3.37
N GLN A 110 18.71 -2.97 2.81
CA GLN A 110 17.88 -2.89 1.60
C GLN A 110 18.57 -3.58 0.42
N ASN A 111 19.89 -3.35 0.22
CA ASN A 111 20.66 -3.99 -0.83
C ASN A 111 20.78 -5.51 -0.64
N GLU A 112 20.94 -6.00 0.59
CA GLU A 112 20.91 -7.44 0.91
C GLU A 112 19.58 -8.10 0.50
N HIS A 113 18.48 -7.35 0.54
CA HIS A 113 17.15 -7.79 0.11
C HIS A 113 16.82 -7.44 -1.35
N GLY A 114 17.78 -6.95 -2.13
CA GLY A 114 17.60 -6.66 -3.56
C GLY A 114 16.95 -5.32 -3.87
N VAL A 115 16.80 -4.43 -2.90
CA VAL A 115 16.36 -3.04 -3.13
C VAL A 115 17.56 -2.19 -3.51
N PRO A 116 17.63 -1.59 -4.72
CA PRO A 116 18.81 -0.92 -5.24
C PRO A 116 18.96 0.52 -4.70
N SER A 117 18.85 0.66 -3.39
CA SER A 117 19.04 1.94 -2.71
C SER A 117 20.52 2.33 -2.66
N ARG A 118 20.80 3.61 -2.69
CA ARG A 118 22.16 4.13 -2.59
C ARG A 118 22.21 5.46 -1.84
N LEU A 119 23.33 5.72 -1.17
CA LEU A 119 23.66 7.05 -0.68
C LEU A 119 24.11 7.93 -1.84
N VAL A 120 23.75 9.19 -1.78
CA VAL A 120 24.13 10.21 -2.75
C VAL A 120 24.53 11.50 -2.02
N ASP A 121 25.42 12.27 -2.62
CA ASP A 121 25.76 13.59 -2.12
C ASP A 121 24.68 14.64 -2.45
N PRO A 122 24.73 15.85 -1.84
CA PRO A 122 23.73 16.88 -2.10
C PRO A 122 23.69 17.38 -3.56
N ALA A 123 24.80 17.33 -4.30
CA ALA A 123 24.85 17.75 -5.70
C ALA A 123 24.10 16.73 -6.58
N GLU A 124 24.30 15.42 -6.33
CA GLU A 124 23.55 14.35 -6.97
C GLU A 124 22.06 14.41 -6.59
N ALA A 125 21.74 14.66 -5.32
CA ALA A 125 20.35 14.81 -4.87
C ALA A 125 19.64 15.95 -5.62
N LYS A 126 20.32 17.09 -5.81
CA LYS A 126 19.82 18.23 -6.59
C LYS A 126 19.63 17.88 -8.06
N ARG A 127 20.50 17.04 -8.63
CA ARG A 127 20.40 16.58 -10.02
C ARG A 127 19.21 15.63 -10.20
N LEU A 128 18.98 14.72 -9.24
CA LEU A 128 17.86 13.77 -9.24
C LEU A 128 16.52 14.47 -9.03
N SER A 129 16.51 15.53 -8.22
CA SER A 129 15.30 16.33 -7.93
C SER A 129 15.63 17.84 -8.03
N PRO A 130 15.54 18.44 -9.22
CA PRO A 130 15.91 19.83 -9.44
C PRO A 130 15.15 20.85 -8.61
N LEU A 131 13.96 20.52 -8.14
CA LEU A 131 13.13 21.37 -7.29
C LEU A 131 13.42 21.22 -5.80
N ALA A 132 14.16 20.18 -5.37
CA ALA A 132 14.49 19.96 -3.97
C ALA A 132 15.43 21.07 -3.44
N GLY A 133 15.13 21.61 -2.25
CA GLY A 133 16.06 22.42 -1.49
C GLY A 133 17.13 21.51 -0.87
N VAL A 134 18.41 21.82 -1.13
CA VAL A 134 19.53 21.02 -0.58
C VAL A 134 20.40 21.81 0.39
N ASP A 135 20.01 23.02 0.75
CA ASP A 135 20.71 23.85 1.73
C ASP A 135 20.69 23.17 3.11
N GLY A 136 21.86 22.93 3.69
CA GLY A 136 22.02 22.21 4.95
C GLY A 136 21.93 20.68 4.83
N VAL A 137 21.64 20.14 3.66
CA VAL A 137 21.66 18.69 3.43
C VAL A 137 23.12 18.21 3.36
N ILE A 138 23.46 17.15 4.12
CA ILE A 138 24.79 16.58 4.17
C ILE A 138 24.89 15.28 3.37
N ALA A 139 23.80 14.55 3.23
CA ALA A 139 23.68 13.35 2.38
C ALA A 139 22.23 13.14 1.97
N ALA A 140 21.98 12.22 1.07
CA ALA A 140 20.65 11.74 0.74
C ALA A 140 20.67 10.24 0.43
N THR A 141 19.49 9.58 0.48
CA THR A 141 19.34 8.23 -0.08
C THR A 141 18.38 8.26 -1.25
N PHE A 142 18.64 7.43 -2.24
CA PHE A 142 17.83 7.32 -3.45
C PHE A 142 17.59 5.86 -3.81
N CYS A 143 16.34 5.53 -4.13
CA CYS A 143 15.96 4.23 -4.68
C CYS A 143 15.20 4.40 -6.00
N PRO A 144 15.71 3.90 -7.13
CA PRO A 144 15.12 4.15 -8.45
C PRO A 144 13.84 3.35 -8.72
N ILE A 145 13.58 2.26 -7.99
CA ILE A 145 12.37 1.45 -8.16
C ILE A 145 11.16 2.00 -7.40
N ASP A 146 11.39 2.95 -6.50
CA ASP A 146 10.35 3.66 -5.78
C ASP A 146 9.69 4.73 -6.67
N GLY A 147 8.56 5.24 -6.26
CA GLY A 147 7.85 6.26 -7.04
C GLY A 147 6.51 6.64 -6.42
N HIS A 148 5.51 6.84 -7.26
CA HIS A 148 4.17 7.16 -6.82
C HIS A 148 3.11 6.52 -7.73
N ALA A 149 1.91 6.32 -7.17
CA ALA A 149 0.71 5.87 -7.86
C ALA A 149 -0.49 6.69 -7.40
N SER A 150 -1.59 6.65 -8.14
CA SER A 150 -2.86 7.24 -7.70
C SER A 150 -3.51 6.39 -6.62
N PRO A 151 -3.61 6.85 -5.35
CA PRO A 151 -4.23 6.07 -4.27
C PRO A 151 -5.69 5.71 -4.56
N GLU A 152 -6.43 6.61 -5.20
CA GLU A 152 -7.81 6.40 -5.60
C GLU A 152 -7.91 5.29 -6.64
N SER A 153 -7.09 5.34 -7.69
CA SER A 153 -7.08 4.32 -8.75
C SER A 153 -6.75 2.93 -8.21
N VAL A 154 -5.82 2.83 -7.23
CA VAL A 154 -5.51 1.56 -6.56
C VAL A 154 -6.72 1.01 -5.82
N VAL A 155 -7.44 1.83 -5.05
CA VAL A 155 -8.65 1.41 -4.33
C VAL A 155 -9.74 0.96 -5.29
N LEU A 156 -10.02 1.77 -6.32
CA LEU A 156 -11.08 1.48 -7.29
C LEU A 156 -10.74 0.23 -8.13
N GLY A 157 -9.47 0.05 -8.48
CA GLY A 157 -8.99 -1.13 -9.20
C GLY A 157 -9.17 -2.42 -8.39
N TYR A 158 -8.73 -2.44 -7.14
CA TYR A 158 -8.97 -3.59 -6.27
C TYR A 158 -10.46 -3.84 -6.02
N ALA A 159 -11.27 -2.79 -5.82
CA ALA A 159 -12.71 -2.95 -5.64
C ALA A 159 -13.39 -3.50 -6.89
N ALA A 160 -12.99 -3.06 -8.08
CA ALA A 160 -13.49 -3.59 -9.36
C ALA A 160 -13.09 -5.05 -9.55
N GLY A 161 -11.81 -5.38 -9.29
CA GLY A 161 -11.31 -6.75 -9.31
C GLY A 161 -12.02 -7.66 -8.31
N ALA A 162 -12.27 -7.21 -7.08
CA ALA A 162 -13.04 -7.96 -6.09
C ALA A 162 -14.46 -8.29 -6.61
N ARG A 163 -15.14 -7.30 -7.18
CA ARG A 163 -16.47 -7.50 -7.78
C ARG A 163 -16.46 -8.47 -8.95
N SER A 164 -15.45 -8.44 -9.81
CA SER A 164 -15.33 -9.37 -10.95
C SER A 164 -15.17 -10.82 -10.49
N HIS A 165 -14.64 -11.05 -9.29
CA HIS A 165 -14.55 -12.35 -8.63
C HIS A 165 -15.73 -12.67 -7.70
N GLY A 166 -16.82 -11.89 -7.75
CA GLY A 166 -18.06 -12.17 -7.02
C GLY A 166 -18.17 -11.54 -5.63
N ALA A 167 -17.19 -10.74 -5.18
CA ALA A 167 -17.32 -10.01 -3.92
C ALA A 167 -18.43 -8.95 -3.99
N VAL A 168 -19.20 -8.83 -2.91
CA VAL A 168 -20.12 -7.72 -2.70
C VAL A 168 -19.36 -6.58 -2.04
N VAL A 169 -19.31 -5.42 -2.69
CA VAL A 169 -18.64 -4.22 -2.16
C VAL A 169 -19.67 -3.12 -2.01
N GLU A 170 -19.98 -2.78 -0.77
CA GLU A 170 -21.10 -1.89 -0.40
C GLU A 170 -20.58 -0.61 0.29
N PRO A 171 -20.42 0.50 -0.44
CA PRO A 171 -20.18 1.82 0.14
C PRO A 171 -21.48 2.40 0.71
N GLY A 172 -21.39 3.35 1.64
CA GLY A 172 -22.51 3.95 2.33
C GLY A 172 -23.13 3.03 3.39
N CYS A 173 -22.45 1.93 3.76
CA CYS A 173 -22.93 0.95 4.72
C CYS A 173 -21.95 0.78 5.89
N GLY A 174 -22.28 1.35 7.04
CA GLY A 174 -21.47 1.26 8.25
C GLY A 174 -21.84 0.06 9.14
N LEU A 175 -20.83 -0.71 9.57
CA LEU A 175 -21.01 -1.73 10.59
C LEU A 175 -21.20 -1.06 11.96
N THR A 176 -22.34 -1.30 12.62
CA THR A 176 -22.66 -0.74 13.95
C THR A 176 -22.36 -1.67 15.11
N GLY A 177 -22.16 -2.97 14.84
CA GLY A 177 -21.81 -3.96 15.85
C GLY A 177 -21.73 -5.37 15.28
N SER A 178 -21.06 -6.25 16.01
CA SER A 178 -21.01 -7.70 15.73
C SER A 178 -21.32 -8.49 17.00
N ARG A 179 -21.90 -9.68 16.84
CA ARG A 179 -22.16 -10.62 17.95
C ARG A 179 -21.47 -11.93 17.63
N SER A 180 -20.67 -12.45 18.56
CA SER A 180 -20.08 -13.79 18.46
C SER A 180 -21.02 -14.82 19.07
N THR A 181 -21.22 -15.94 18.39
CA THR A 181 -21.96 -17.11 18.89
C THR A 181 -21.07 -18.20 19.44
N ALA A 182 -19.75 -17.97 19.52
CA ALA A 182 -18.75 -18.96 19.96
C ALA A 182 -18.90 -19.45 21.41
N GLU A 183 -19.73 -18.80 22.24
CA GLU A 183 -19.96 -19.21 23.63
C GLU A 183 -21.02 -20.32 23.83
N ARG A 184 -21.69 -20.79 22.77
CA ARG A 184 -22.76 -21.81 22.92
C ARG A 184 -22.30 -23.25 22.79
N SER A 185 -21.08 -23.55 22.38
CA SER A 185 -20.61 -24.93 22.18
C SER A 185 -19.74 -25.50 23.31
N ALA A 186 -19.56 -24.76 24.41
CA ALA A 186 -18.76 -25.20 25.55
C ALA A 186 -19.62 -25.66 26.76
N ARG A 187 -20.90 -26.01 26.57
CA ARG A 187 -21.74 -26.64 27.59
C ARG A 187 -22.44 -27.85 26.98
N CYS A 188 -21.76 -28.96 26.96
CA CYS A 188 -22.27 -30.31 27.02
C CYS A 188 -21.39 -31.11 27.96
#